data_9963a9ebf13672cf602c95d43cc8c116
#
_entry.id   9963a9ebf13672cf602c95d43cc8c116
#
_cell.length_a   1.000
_cell.length_b   1.000
_cell.length_c   1.000
_cell.angle_alpha   90.00
_cell.angle_beta   90.00
_cell.angle_gamma   90.00
#
_symmetry.space_group_name_H-M   'P 1'
#
loop_
_entity.id
_entity.type
_entity.pdbx_description
1 polymer ?
#
loop_
_entity_poly.entity_id
_entity_poly.type
_entity_poly.pdbx_seq_one_letter_code
_entity_poly.pdbx_strand_id
1 'polypeptide(L)'
;MNDKRLDAIPDVPTCKEAGYNVVLGTWRGLGIPASTPDYVVEQLYQIFSDAAQSDAFVDFMNKSNNVIDIMDGPSFEDRIIADLDTYKALVTDLGLKIQ
;
A
#
# COMPACT_ATOMS: atom_id res chain seq x y z
N MET A 1 0.80 -8.16 6.48
CA MET A 1 -0.39 -8.54 7.30
C MET A 1 -1.60 -7.85 6.71
N ASN A 2 -2.25 -8.49 5.75
CA ASN A 2 -3.38 -7.93 5.01
C ASN A 2 -4.69 -8.18 5.75
N ASP A 3 -5.73 -7.43 5.42
CA ASP A 3 -7.10 -7.60 5.93
C ASP A 3 -7.81 -8.80 5.32
N LYS A 4 -7.33 -9.29 4.18
CA LYS A 4 -7.81 -10.48 3.48
C LYS A 4 -6.68 -11.50 3.29
N ARG A 5 -7.05 -12.78 3.16
CA ARG A 5 -6.09 -13.83 2.80
C ARG A 5 -5.48 -13.57 1.43
N LEU A 6 -4.23 -13.99 1.26
CA LEU A 6 -3.57 -13.91 -0.04
C LEU A 6 -3.97 -15.13 -0.89
N ASP A 7 -4.32 -14.88 -2.14
CA ASP A 7 -4.71 -15.95 -3.08
C ASP A 7 -3.59 -16.99 -3.29
N ALA A 8 -2.34 -16.56 -3.16
CA ALA A 8 -1.18 -17.45 -3.26
C ALA A 8 -1.06 -18.44 -2.08
N ILE A 9 -1.66 -18.13 -0.93
CA ILE A 9 -1.60 -18.95 0.30
C ILE A 9 -2.98 -18.94 0.99
N PRO A 10 -4.03 -19.46 0.36
CA PRO A 10 -5.42 -19.32 0.84
C PRO A 10 -5.69 -19.99 2.18
N ASP A 11 -4.88 -20.98 2.55
CA ASP A 11 -5.02 -21.72 3.81
C ASP A 11 -4.42 -20.97 5.02
N VAL A 12 -3.66 -19.89 4.79
CA VAL A 12 -3.06 -19.10 5.85
C VAL A 12 -4.04 -18.02 6.32
N PRO A 13 -4.48 -18.05 7.58
CA PRO A 13 -5.42 -17.07 8.11
C PRO A 13 -4.77 -15.70 8.25
N THR A 14 -5.57 -14.64 8.16
CA THR A 14 -5.14 -13.28 8.49
C THR A 14 -4.98 -13.11 10.01
N CYS A 15 -4.28 -12.04 10.43
CA CYS A 15 -4.19 -11.71 11.86
C CYS A 15 -5.58 -11.47 12.48
N LYS A 16 -6.49 -10.84 11.72
CA LYS A 16 -7.88 -10.62 12.17
C LYS A 16 -8.61 -11.93 12.42
N GLU A 17 -8.51 -12.89 11.50
CA GLU A 17 -9.11 -14.22 11.67
C GLU A 17 -8.51 -15.01 12.84
N ALA A 18 -7.21 -14.76 13.14
CA ALA A 18 -6.53 -15.32 14.31
C ALA A 18 -6.83 -14.58 15.63
N GLY A 19 -7.71 -13.57 15.61
CA GLY A 19 -8.12 -12.82 16.80
C GLY A 19 -7.29 -11.56 17.10
N TYR A 20 -6.34 -11.22 16.26
CA TYR A 20 -5.50 -10.02 16.41
C TYR A 20 -5.96 -8.91 15.46
N ASN A 21 -6.41 -7.77 15.97
CA ASN A 21 -6.83 -6.65 15.15
C ASN A 21 -5.62 -5.87 14.62
N VAL A 22 -4.84 -6.52 13.78
CA VAL A 22 -3.63 -5.95 13.17
C VAL A 22 -3.71 -6.06 11.64
N VAL A 23 -3.64 -4.92 10.98
CA VAL A 23 -3.46 -4.80 9.53
C VAL A 23 -2.31 -3.84 9.30
N LEU A 24 -1.15 -4.39 8.96
CA LEU A 24 0.06 -3.64 8.66
C LEU A 24 0.69 -4.20 7.39
N GLY A 25 1.05 -3.34 6.48
CA GLY A 25 1.69 -3.73 5.23
C GLY A 25 2.65 -2.66 4.75
N THR A 26 3.50 -3.03 3.83
CA THR A 26 4.32 -2.07 3.10
C THR A 26 3.62 -1.73 1.79
N TRP A 27 3.66 -0.48 1.43
CA TRP A 27 3.18 0.02 0.16
C TRP A 27 4.29 0.77 -0.56
N ARG A 28 4.13 0.97 -1.84
CA ARG A 28 5.01 1.79 -2.68
C ARG A 28 4.16 2.73 -3.49
N GLY A 29 4.63 3.93 -3.66
CA GLY A 29 3.96 4.95 -4.46
C GLY A 29 4.97 5.80 -5.21
N LEU A 30 4.46 6.61 -6.11
CA LEU A 30 5.22 7.61 -6.87
C LEU A 30 4.89 8.98 -6.31
N GLY A 31 5.93 9.72 -5.95
CA GLY A 31 5.81 11.10 -5.50
C GLY A 31 6.14 12.07 -6.62
N ILE A 32 5.39 13.16 -6.70
CA ILE A 32 5.60 14.26 -7.64
C ILE A 32 5.65 15.58 -6.88
N PRO A 33 6.27 16.64 -7.41
CA PRO A 33 6.25 17.96 -6.78
C PRO A 33 4.83 18.48 -6.59
N ALA A 34 4.55 19.10 -5.44
CA ALA A 34 3.22 19.64 -5.13
C ALA A 34 2.74 20.74 -6.10
N SER A 35 3.67 21.35 -6.85
CA SER A 35 3.36 22.35 -7.87
C SER A 35 3.02 21.75 -9.25
N THR A 36 2.96 20.41 -9.36
CA THR A 36 2.61 19.75 -10.62
C THR A 36 1.16 20.07 -10.99
N PRO A 37 0.87 20.52 -12.21
CA PRO A 37 -0.50 20.81 -12.65
C PRO A 37 -1.38 19.57 -12.63
N ASP A 38 -2.65 19.72 -12.26
CA ASP A 38 -3.61 18.62 -12.10
C ASP A 38 -3.72 17.73 -13.35
N TYR A 39 -3.71 18.32 -14.56
CA TYR A 39 -3.79 17.54 -15.78
C TYR A 39 -2.57 16.62 -15.99
N VAL A 40 -1.39 17.02 -15.49
CA VAL A 40 -0.18 16.19 -15.54
C VAL A 40 -0.28 15.07 -14.51
N VAL A 41 -0.79 15.37 -13.32
CA VAL A 41 -1.06 14.38 -12.27
C VAL A 41 -1.97 13.27 -12.80
N GLU A 42 -3.08 13.66 -13.43
CA GLU A 42 -4.05 12.71 -14.00
C GLU A 42 -3.43 11.85 -15.12
N GLN A 43 -2.66 12.47 -16.02
CA GLN A 43 -1.97 11.72 -17.07
C GLN A 43 -0.95 10.73 -16.50
N LEU A 44 -0.18 11.12 -15.49
CA LEU A 44 0.77 10.23 -14.83
C LEU A 44 0.06 9.07 -14.13
N TYR A 45 -1.02 9.36 -13.41
CA TYR A 45 -1.83 8.33 -12.78
C TYR A 45 -2.30 7.30 -13.80
N GLN A 46 -2.85 7.74 -14.93
CA GLN A 46 -3.33 6.84 -15.97
C GLN A 46 -2.20 5.97 -16.55
N ILE A 47 -1.06 6.58 -16.88
CA ILE A 47 0.10 5.86 -17.43
C ILE A 47 0.60 4.79 -16.46
N PHE A 48 0.76 5.13 -15.18
CA PHE A 48 1.26 4.19 -14.18
C PHE A 48 0.23 3.13 -13.80
N SER A 49 -1.05 3.50 -13.76
CA SER A 49 -2.15 2.55 -13.54
C SER A 49 -2.21 1.50 -14.67
N ASP A 50 -2.11 1.93 -15.93
CA ASP A 50 -2.09 1.02 -17.08
C ASP A 50 -0.83 0.12 -17.05
N ALA A 51 0.32 0.70 -16.72
CA ALA A 51 1.56 -0.07 -16.57
C ALA A 51 1.48 -1.13 -15.47
N ALA A 52 0.85 -0.79 -14.34
CA ALA A 52 0.65 -1.72 -13.22
C ALA A 52 -0.34 -2.85 -13.53
N GLN A 53 -1.15 -2.71 -14.57
CA GLN A 53 -2.07 -3.74 -15.07
C GLN A 53 -1.51 -4.54 -16.25
N SER A 54 -0.29 -4.22 -16.71
CA SER A 54 0.34 -4.98 -17.79
C SER A 54 0.66 -6.41 -17.38
N ASP A 55 0.58 -7.35 -18.32
CA ASP A 55 0.88 -8.77 -18.05
C ASP A 55 2.26 -8.96 -17.43
N ALA A 56 3.26 -8.21 -17.90
CA ALA A 56 4.62 -8.30 -17.38
C ALA A 56 4.72 -7.88 -15.90
N PHE A 57 4.01 -6.82 -15.52
CA PHE A 57 4.00 -6.36 -14.13
C PHE A 57 3.21 -7.30 -13.23
N VAL A 58 2.04 -7.74 -13.69
CA VAL A 58 1.19 -8.72 -12.98
C VAL A 58 1.96 -10.02 -12.74
N ASP A 59 2.63 -10.55 -13.75
CA ASP A 59 3.47 -11.74 -13.63
C ASP A 59 4.61 -11.57 -12.63
N PHE A 60 5.27 -10.43 -12.65
CA PHE A 60 6.34 -10.10 -11.69
C PHE A 60 5.81 -10.06 -10.24
N MET A 61 4.69 -9.38 -10.03
CA MET A 61 4.06 -9.26 -8.71
C MET A 61 3.60 -10.61 -8.17
N ASN A 62 2.98 -11.43 -9.02
CA ASN A 62 2.55 -12.78 -8.65
C ASN A 62 3.75 -13.69 -8.29
N LYS A 63 4.83 -13.66 -9.06
CA LYS A 63 6.06 -14.42 -8.77
C LYS A 63 6.74 -14.00 -7.48
N SER A 64 6.60 -12.75 -7.09
CA SER A 64 7.15 -12.21 -5.84
C SER A 64 6.17 -12.23 -4.66
N ASN A 65 4.99 -12.84 -4.83
CA ASN A 65 3.91 -12.91 -3.84
C ASN A 65 3.50 -11.53 -3.29
N ASN A 66 3.51 -10.52 -4.15
CA ASN A 66 3.06 -9.18 -3.82
C ASN A 66 1.64 -8.94 -4.33
N VAL A 67 0.90 -8.11 -3.63
CA VAL A 67 -0.45 -7.69 -4.02
C VAL A 67 -0.36 -6.40 -4.83
N ILE A 68 -1.14 -6.32 -5.90
CA ILE A 68 -1.35 -5.08 -6.64
C ILE A 68 -2.58 -4.40 -6.06
N ASP A 69 -2.38 -3.19 -5.55
CA ASP A 69 -3.45 -2.33 -5.02
C ASP A 69 -3.23 -0.92 -5.59
N ILE A 70 -4.04 -0.56 -6.59
CA ILE A 70 -3.88 0.69 -7.33
C ILE A 70 -4.79 1.73 -6.68
N MET A 71 -4.17 2.79 -6.18
CA MET A 71 -4.86 3.93 -5.57
C MET A 71 -4.56 5.22 -6.35
N ASP A 72 -5.55 6.06 -6.49
CA ASP A 72 -5.34 7.43 -6.95
C ASP A 72 -4.65 8.30 -5.88
N GLY A 73 -4.24 9.51 -6.25
CA GLY A 73 -3.51 10.40 -5.34
C GLY A 73 -4.25 10.67 -4.03
N PRO A 74 -5.52 11.13 -4.06
CA PRO A 74 -6.29 11.38 -2.84
C PRO A 74 -6.45 10.15 -1.94
N SER A 75 -6.81 9.00 -2.51
CA SER A 75 -6.96 7.74 -1.75
C SER A 75 -5.64 7.28 -1.14
N PHE A 76 -4.53 7.49 -1.85
CA PHE A 76 -3.21 7.15 -1.35
C PHE A 76 -2.74 8.11 -0.25
N GLU A 77 -3.07 9.40 -0.34
CA GLU A 77 -2.80 10.39 0.71
C GLU A 77 -3.54 10.02 2.01
N ASP A 78 -4.83 9.70 1.93
CA ASP A 78 -5.63 9.25 3.07
C ASP A 78 -5.01 8.01 3.73
N ARG A 79 -4.51 7.07 2.93
CA ARG A 79 -3.81 5.90 3.43
C ARG A 79 -2.51 6.26 4.15
N ILE A 80 -1.71 7.18 3.60
CA ILE A 80 -0.47 7.65 4.22
C ILE A 80 -0.75 8.29 5.58
N ILE A 81 -1.79 9.13 5.67
CA ILE A 81 -2.18 9.80 6.91
C ILE A 81 -2.60 8.79 7.97
N ALA A 82 -3.44 7.82 7.61
CA ALA A 82 -3.89 6.77 8.53
C ALA A 82 -2.74 5.90 9.04
N ASP A 83 -1.83 5.51 8.14
CA ASP A 83 -0.65 4.73 8.51
C ASP A 83 0.32 5.54 9.38
N LEU A 84 0.49 6.83 9.12
CA LEU A 84 1.34 7.72 9.93
C LEU A 84 0.87 7.77 11.39
N ASP A 85 -0.43 7.89 11.62
CA ASP A 85 -0.99 7.92 12.98
C ASP A 85 -0.81 6.57 13.67
N THR A 86 -1.02 5.47 12.95
CA THR A 86 -0.79 4.10 13.44
C THR A 86 0.68 3.90 13.84
N TYR A 87 1.61 4.29 12.98
CA TYR A 87 3.04 4.14 13.27
C TYR A 87 3.53 5.06 14.37
N LYS A 88 3.00 6.28 14.50
CA LYS A 88 3.31 7.17 15.63
C LYS A 88 2.89 6.56 16.97
N ALA A 89 1.69 6.02 17.04
CA ALA A 89 1.22 5.32 18.24
C ALA A 89 2.13 4.14 18.58
N LEU A 90 2.43 3.29 17.60
CA LEU A 90 3.27 2.11 17.76
C LEU A 90 4.69 2.46 18.24
N VAL A 91 5.31 3.48 17.66
CA VAL A 91 6.66 3.98 18.04
C VAL A 91 6.65 4.47 19.49
N THR A 92 5.59 5.16 19.88
CA THR A 92 5.40 5.66 21.26
C THR A 92 5.25 4.52 22.25
N ASP A 93 4.37 3.55 21.96
CA ASP A 93 4.09 2.41 22.83
C ASP A 93 5.30 1.49 23.00
N LEU A 94 6.11 1.34 21.94
CA LEU A 94 7.35 0.55 22.00
C LEU A 94 8.54 1.32 22.58
N GLY A 95 8.39 2.61 22.93
CA GLY A 95 9.46 3.45 23.45
C GLY A 95 10.62 3.66 22.46
N LEU A 96 10.36 3.54 21.17
CA LEU A 96 11.37 3.74 20.14
C LEU A 96 11.68 5.24 19.99
N LYS A 97 12.96 5.59 19.99
CA LYS A 97 13.39 6.96 19.68
C LYS A 97 13.62 7.11 18.19
N ILE A 98 12.92 8.07 17.57
CA ILE A 98 13.25 8.53 16.23
C ILE A 98 14.53 9.38 16.37
N GLN A 99 15.62 8.91 15.81
CA GLN A 99 16.88 9.68 15.75
C GLN A 99 16.82 10.65 14.59
#